data_0d8774a5dfe98a7e7f1b22505982ac2e
#
_entry.id   0d8774a5dfe98a7e7f1b22505982ac2e
#
_cell.length_a   1.000
_cell.length_b   1.000
_cell.length_c   1.000
_cell.angle_alpha   90.00
_cell.angle_beta   90.00
_cell.angle_gamma   90.00
#
_symmetry.space_group_name_H-M   'P 1'
#
loop_
_entity.id
_entity.type
_entity.pdbx_description
1 polymer ?
#
loop_
_entity_poly.entity_id
_entity_poly.type
_entity_poly.pdbx_seq_one_letter_code
_entity_poly.pdbx_strand_id
1 'polypeptide(L)'
;PKSIESFYQEIGRAGRDGAPADTVLFYSMADIITLRSFCEESGQKSVNLEKLRRMEEYAESRVCRRRILLNYFGETSGKDCGHCDVCNNPPRTFDGTVLTQKALSAVVRAGEKIAVGTCIEILRGMQTPAVARNHYNELKTFGVGKDVSVRDWQAYMLQMLQMGFFEVAYNMHNQMKVTPLGWKVLKGEHQVSLAIMENEDLQNRTQGRGARGRAGRAGYGNRQESGSHLPFGDHNIPVVHAERVIFEEEMSGVEDKKLFEYLRKIRKNLADEQGYPPYIVLSDKSLHELTKMKPTTLQAFGLISGIGEFKIKKYGDTFIKAIKKYTGK
;
A
#
# COMPACT_ATOMS: atom_id res chain seq x y z
N PRO A 1 -5.50 -5.55 15.51
CA PRO A 1 -6.16 -4.58 14.60
C PRO A 1 -6.34 -5.17 13.19
N LYS A 2 -7.44 -4.75 12.52
CA LYS A 2 -7.79 -5.24 11.17
C LYS A 2 -7.10 -4.44 10.05
N SER A 3 -6.53 -3.29 10.38
CA SER A 3 -5.93 -2.38 9.41
C SER A 3 -4.91 -1.47 10.09
N ILE A 4 -4.02 -0.89 9.28
CA ILE A 4 -3.04 0.10 9.76
C ILE A 4 -3.74 1.34 10.34
N GLU A 5 -4.87 1.76 9.78
CA GLU A 5 -5.64 2.91 10.30
C GLU A 5 -6.17 2.64 11.72
N SER A 6 -6.74 1.45 11.95
CA SER A 6 -7.20 1.07 13.30
C SER A 6 -6.03 0.99 14.26
N PHE A 7 -4.94 0.35 13.85
CA PHE A 7 -3.72 0.26 14.66
C PHE A 7 -3.16 1.64 15.00
N TYR A 8 -3.07 2.54 14.02
CA TYR A 8 -2.59 3.90 14.24
C TYR A 8 -3.45 4.68 15.26
N GLN A 9 -4.78 4.51 15.21
CA GLN A 9 -5.69 5.11 16.18
C GLN A 9 -5.51 4.51 17.59
N GLU A 10 -5.22 3.21 17.68
CA GLU A 10 -4.98 2.53 18.95
C GLU A 10 -3.68 3.00 19.59
N ILE A 11 -2.57 2.99 18.87
CA ILE A 11 -1.26 3.44 19.36
C ILE A 11 -1.22 4.95 19.63
N GLY A 12 -2.00 5.74 18.90
CA GLY A 12 -2.12 7.19 19.11
C GLY A 12 -2.80 7.58 20.42
N ARG A 13 -3.25 6.60 21.22
CA ARG A 13 -3.77 6.84 22.58
C ARG A 13 -2.69 6.81 23.65
N ALA A 14 -1.55 6.18 23.36
CA ALA A 14 -0.40 6.14 24.26
C ALA A 14 0.31 7.49 24.29
N GLY A 15 0.81 7.88 25.47
CA GLY A 15 1.61 9.10 25.66
C GLY A 15 0.85 10.42 25.46
N ARG A 16 -0.48 10.45 25.54
CA ARG A 16 -1.28 11.70 25.42
C ARG A 16 -1.02 12.72 26.52
N ASP A 17 -0.56 12.26 27.64
CA ASP A 17 -0.15 13.05 28.80
C ASP A 17 1.27 13.60 28.67
N GLY A 18 1.96 13.30 27.56
CA GLY A 18 3.34 13.67 27.31
C GLY A 18 4.36 12.73 27.97
N ALA A 19 3.91 11.68 28.69
CA ALA A 19 4.81 10.67 29.24
C ALA A 19 5.32 9.72 28.14
N PRO A 20 6.56 9.21 28.26
CA PRO A 20 7.04 8.15 27.39
C PRO A 20 6.15 6.92 27.47
N ALA A 21 5.77 6.36 26.32
CA ALA A 21 4.91 5.19 26.25
C ALA A 21 5.36 4.25 25.17
N ASP A 22 5.40 2.95 25.49
CA ASP A 22 5.67 1.90 24.54
C ASP A 22 4.38 1.30 23.99
N THR A 23 4.38 0.97 22.71
CA THR A 23 3.27 0.27 22.06
C THR A 23 3.73 -1.11 21.60
N VAL A 24 2.97 -2.15 21.98
CA VAL A 24 3.29 -3.53 21.67
C VAL A 24 2.20 -4.12 20.77
N LEU A 25 2.60 -4.70 19.63
CA LEU A 25 1.72 -5.44 18.73
C LEU A 25 1.95 -6.94 18.91
N PHE A 26 0.95 -7.66 19.41
CA PHE A 26 0.93 -9.11 19.37
C PHE A 26 0.45 -9.58 18.00
N TYR A 27 1.25 -10.43 17.37
CA TYR A 27 1.00 -10.94 16.03
C TYR A 27 1.08 -12.46 16.03
N SER A 28 0.06 -13.11 15.48
CA SER A 28 0.07 -14.54 15.23
C SER A 28 -0.66 -14.88 13.93
N MET A 29 -0.25 -15.98 13.29
CA MET A 29 -0.91 -16.49 12.09
C MET A 29 -2.36 -16.93 12.37
N ALA A 30 -2.66 -17.40 13.58
CA ALA A 30 -4.02 -17.76 13.97
C ALA A 30 -4.96 -16.56 13.97
N ASP A 31 -4.48 -15.39 14.42
CA ASP A 31 -5.26 -14.15 14.38
C ASP A 31 -5.52 -13.70 12.94
N ILE A 32 -4.53 -13.83 12.06
CA ILE A 32 -4.69 -13.49 10.64
C ILE A 32 -5.75 -14.37 9.98
N ILE A 33 -5.75 -15.69 10.23
CA ILE A 33 -6.77 -16.61 9.70
C ILE A 33 -8.17 -16.20 10.19
N THR A 34 -8.31 -15.89 11.48
CA THR A 34 -9.58 -15.44 12.06
C THR A 34 -10.03 -14.10 11.47
N LEU A 35 -9.12 -13.14 11.32
CA LEU A 35 -9.44 -11.84 10.75
C LEU A 35 -9.80 -11.93 9.25
N ARG A 36 -9.19 -12.85 8.50
CA ARG A 36 -9.55 -13.12 7.11
C ARG A 36 -10.99 -13.61 6.98
N SER A 37 -11.45 -14.54 7.82
CA SER A 37 -12.84 -15.02 7.79
C SER A 37 -13.82 -13.85 8.02
N PHE A 38 -13.55 -12.95 8.98
CA PHE A 38 -14.38 -11.77 9.18
C PHE A 38 -14.36 -10.79 7.99
N CYS A 39 -13.23 -10.65 7.30
CA CYS A 39 -13.16 -9.85 6.08
C CYS A 39 -13.97 -10.46 4.94
N GLU A 40 -13.99 -11.79 4.84
CA GLU A 40 -14.73 -12.53 3.81
C GLU A 40 -16.24 -12.43 3.96
N GLU A 41 -16.74 -12.33 5.19
CA GLU A 41 -18.16 -12.15 5.52
C GLU A 41 -18.63 -10.70 5.39
N SER A 42 -17.70 -9.74 5.21
CA SER A 42 -18.03 -8.32 5.13
C SER A 42 -18.52 -7.89 3.75
N GLY A 43 -19.41 -6.89 3.69
CA GLY A 43 -19.91 -6.30 2.44
C GLY A 43 -18.83 -5.62 1.58
N GLN A 44 -17.59 -5.45 2.09
CA GLN A 44 -16.45 -4.85 1.39
C GLN A 44 -15.24 -5.79 1.42
N LYS A 45 -15.46 -7.07 1.09
CA LYS A 45 -14.47 -8.14 1.19
C LYS A 45 -13.11 -7.77 0.64
N SER A 46 -13.02 -7.32 -0.60
CA SER A 46 -11.74 -7.02 -1.28
C SER A 46 -10.95 -5.91 -0.59
N VAL A 47 -11.63 -4.84 -0.16
CA VAL A 47 -11.01 -3.71 0.53
C VAL A 47 -10.50 -4.11 1.91
N ASN A 48 -11.30 -4.89 2.66
CA ASN A 48 -10.93 -5.32 3.99
C ASN A 48 -9.80 -6.35 3.99
N LEU A 49 -9.77 -7.26 3.02
CA LEU A 49 -8.66 -8.18 2.83
C LEU A 49 -7.35 -7.45 2.48
N GLU A 50 -7.41 -6.43 1.61
CA GLU A 50 -6.24 -5.63 1.29
C GLU A 50 -5.72 -4.85 2.50
N LYS A 51 -6.59 -4.27 3.31
CA LYS A 51 -6.21 -3.59 4.56
C LYS A 51 -5.58 -4.56 5.57
N LEU A 52 -6.14 -5.76 5.71
CA LEU A 52 -5.57 -6.80 6.57
C LEU A 52 -4.19 -7.22 6.08
N ARG A 53 -4.01 -7.42 4.76
CA ARG A 53 -2.73 -7.73 4.15
C ARG A 53 -1.67 -6.65 4.45
N ARG A 54 -2.04 -5.37 4.39
CA ARG A 54 -1.14 -4.26 4.76
C ARG A 54 -0.74 -4.30 6.23
N MET A 55 -1.66 -4.69 7.11
CA MET A 55 -1.36 -4.84 8.54
C MET A 55 -0.41 -6.03 8.79
N GLU A 56 -0.60 -7.15 8.08
CA GLU A 56 0.28 -8.31 8.08
C GLU A 56 1.70 -7.93 7.60
N GLU A 57 1.80 -7.25 6.45
CA GLU A 57 3.06 -6.72 5.92
C GLU A 57 3.77 -5.76 6.88
N TYR A 58 3.01 -4.93 7.62
CA TYR A 58 3.56 -4.06 8.66
C TYR A 58 4.14 -4.87 9.83
N ALA A 59 3.40 -5.87 10.31
CA ALA A 59 3.82 -6.70 11.43
C ALA A 59 5.12 -7.48 11.12
N GLU A 60 5.23 -8.02 9.91
CA GLU A 60 6.37 -8.83 9.46
C GLU A 60 7.53 -8.02 8.88
N SER A 61 7.37 -6.70 8.76
CA SER A 61 8.36 -5.84 8.11
C SER A 61 9.70 -5.79 8.84
N ARG A 62 10.74 -5.66 8.05
CA ARG A 62 12.12 -5.39 8.48
C ARG A 62 12.56 -3.94 8.23
N VAL A 63 11.61 -3.06 7.97
CA VAL A 63 11.79 -1.61 7.79
C VAL A 63 11.31 -0.88 9.03
N CYS A 64 11.88 0.27 9.33
CA CYS A 64 11.51 1.12 10.46
C CYS A 64 9.98 1.31 10.55
N ARG A 65 9.37 0.97 11.69
CA ARG A 65 7.93 1.00 11.92
C ARG A 65 7.32 2.35 11.64
N ARG A 66 7.94 3.42 12.11
CA ARG A 66 7.47 4.79 11.89
C ARG A 66 7.51 5.17 10.42
N ARG A 67 8.55 4.77 9.71
CA ARG A 67 8.70 5.06 8.27
C ARG A 67 7.58 4.42 7.45
N ILE A 68 7.20 3.18 7.76
CA ILE A 68 6.07 2.50 7.10
C ILE A 68 4.76 3.25 7.36
N LEU A 69 4.50 3.64 8.61
CA LEU A 69 3.28 4.38 8.95
C LEU A 69 3.21 5.73 8.24
N LEU A 70 4.30 6.50 8.23
CA LEU A 70 4.37 7.78 7.55
C LEU A 70 4.10 7.62 6.04
N ASN A 71 4.76 6.68 5.38
CA ASN A 71 4.54 6.40 3.97
C ASN A 71 3.10 5.93 3.68
N TYR A 72 2.52 5.12 4.56
CA TYR A 72 1.13 4.68 4.42
C TYR A 72 0.15 5.85 4.42
N PHE A 73 0.41 6.88 5.22
CA PHE A 73 -0.40 8.11 5.29
C PHE A 73 0.02 9.19 4.29
N GLY A 74 0.95 8.90 3.39
CA GLY A 74 1.39 9.80 2.32
C GLY A 74 2.47 10.79 2.73
N GLU A 75 3.12 10.60 3.89
CA GLU A 75 4.28 11.36 4.32
C GLU A 75 5.55 10.60 3.98
N THR A 76 6.38 11.11 3.08
CA THR A 76 7.64 10.47 2.72
C THR A 76 8.74 10.83 3.72
N SER A 77 9.21 9.83 4.49
CA SER A 77 10.38 9.99 5.37
C SER A 77 11.56 9.18 4.83
N GLY A 78 12.68 9.86 4.60
CA GLY A 78 13.95 9.21 4.22
C GLY A 78 14.78 8.72 5.41
N LYS A 79 14.36 8.99 6.66
CA LYS A 79 15.10 8.66 7.89
C LYS A 79 14.33 7.69 8.77
N ASP A 80 15.06 6.78 9.39
CA ASP A 80 14.54 5.86 10.41
C ASP A 80 14.36 6.57 11.75
N CYS A 81 13.46 6.06 12.61
CA CYS A 81 13.12 6.74 13.86
C CYS A 81 14.17 6.53 14.98
N GLY A 82 15.00 5.52 14.87
CA GLY A 82 16.07 5.22 15.84
C GLY A 82 15.64 4.54 17.15
N HIS A 83 14.32 4.31 17.37
CA HIS A 83 13.82 3.79 18.65
C HIS A 83 12.74 2.69 18.54
N CYS A 84 12.29 2.30 17.36
CA CYS A 84 11.39 1.14 17.23
C CYS A 84 12.17 -0.19 17.34
N ASP A 85 11.44 -1.29 17.46
CA ASP A 85 12.00 -2.65 17.53
C ASP A 85 13.00 -2.95 16.41
N VAL A 86 12.66 -2.58 15.17
CA VAL A 86 13.55 -2.76 14.00
C VAL A 86 14.79 -1.86 14.08
N CYS A 87 14.66 -0.62 14.52
CA CYS A 87 15.81 0.28 14.68
C CYS A 87 16.74 -0.14 15.82
N ASN A 88 16.18 -0.68 16.93
CA ASN A 88 16.95 -1.16 18.07
C ASN A 88 17.62 -2.51 17.81
N ASN A 89 17.04 -3.33 16.91
CA ASN A 89 17.60 -4.61 16.48
C ASN A 89 17.56 -4.70 14.95
N PRO A 90 18.46 -3.95 14.27
CA PRO A 90 18.43 -3.85 12.81
C PRO A 90 18.75 -5.19 12.14
N PRO A 91 18.01 -5.56 11.08
CA PRO A 91 18.34 -6.75 10.31
C PRO A 91 19.67 -6.56 9.59
N ARG A 92 20.29 -7.66 9.18
CA ARG A 92 21.46 -7.61 8.27
C ARG A 92 21.03 -6.99 6.95
N THR A 93 21.80 -6.03 6.48
CA THR A 93 21.52 -5.31 5.24
C THR A 93 22.66 -5.43 4.23
N PHE A 94 22.35 -5.12 2.99
CA PHE A 94 23.32 -4.96 1.90
C PHE A 94 23.01 -3.69 1.11
N ASP A 95 23.98 -3.22 0.32
CA ASP A 95 23.73 -2.11 -0.61
C ASP A 95 22.81 -2.57 -1.75
N GLY A 96 21.53 -2.22 -1.62
CA GLY A 96 20.48 -2.51 -2.57
C GLY A 96 20.26 -1.41 -3.62
N THR A 97 21.13 -0.39 -3.67
CA THR A 97 20.94 0.77 -4.55
C THR A 97 20.77 0.38 -6.01
N VAL A 98 21.69 -0.42 -6.55
CA VAL A 98 21.61 -0.88 -7.96
C VAL A 98 20.38 -1.75 -8.19
N LEU A 99 20.01 -2.60 -7.23
CA LEU A 99 18.83 -3.45 -7.32
C LEU A 99 17.55 -2.59 -7.39
N THR A 100 17.48 -1.57 -6.53
CA THR A 100 16.36 -0.62 -6.51
C THR A 100 16.30 0.19 -7.81
N GLN A 101 17.44 0.65 -8.32
CA GLN A 101 17.51 1.34 -9.61
C GLN A 101 17.03 0.46 -10.76
N LYS A 102 17.38 -0.83 -10.81
CA LYS A 102 16.87 -1.79 -11.81
C LYS A 102 15.34 -1.86 -11.75
N ALA A 103 14.77 -2.01 -10.53
CA ALA A 103 13.33 -2.11 -10.33
C ALA A 103 12.60 -0.82 -10.76
N LEU A 104 13.02 0.32 -10.25
CA LEU A 104 12.39 1.61 -10.57
C LEU A 104 12.56 1.97 -12.06
N SER A 105 13.70 1.64 -12.68
CA SER A 105 13.91 1.82 -14.12
C SER A 105 12.94 0.97 -14.94
N ALA A 106 12.62 -0.25 -14.52
CA ALA A 106 11.64 -1.09 -15.20
C ALA A 106 10.24 -0.46 -15.10
N VAL A 107 9.86 0.05 -13.95
CA VAL A 107 8.58 0.75 -13.74
C VAL A 107 8.45 1.97 -14.65
N VAL A 108 9.46 2.85 -14.67
CA VAL A 108 9.46 4.06 -15.50
C VAL A 108 9.41 3.72 -16.98
N ARG A 109 10.22 2.74 -17.45
CA ARG A 109 10.25 2.31 -18.86
C ARG A 109 8.97 1.65 -19.31
N ALA A 110 8.23 1.00 -18.41
CA ALA A 110 6.90 0.47 -18.67
C ALA A 110 5.78 1.54 -18.56
N GLY A 111 6.15 2.83 -18.45
CA GLY A 111 5.21 3.96 -18.37
C GLY A 111 4.45 4.05 -17.06
N GLU A 112 4.95 3.45 -15.98
CA GLU A 112 4.29 3.39 -14.66
C GLU A 112 2.89 2.77 -14.72
N LYS A 113 2.65 1.84 -15.65
CA LYS A 113 1.36 1.18 -15.90
C LYS A 113 1.36 -0.30 -15.52
N ILE A 114 2.39 -0.76 -14.83
CA ILE A 114 2.56 -2.16 -14.45
C ILE A 114 2.35 -2.37 -12.94
N ALA A 115 1.86 -3.55 -12.59
CA ALA A 115 1.80 -4.03 -11.21
C ALA A 115 3.15 -4.63 -10.79
N VAL A 116 3.33 -4.85 -9.48
CA VAL A 116 4.56 -5.43 -8.90
C VAL A 116 4.90 -6.79 -9.54
N GLY A 117 3.92 -7.66 -9.75
CA GLY A 117 4.12 -8.97 -10.39
C GLY A 117 4.72 -8.83 -11.79
N THR A 118 4.12 -8.00 -12.65
CA THR A 118 4.62 -7.74 -14.00
C THR A 118 6.02 -7.09 -14.00
N CYS A 119 6.31 -6.21 -13.02
CA CYS A 119 7.65 -5.66 -12.86
C CYS A 119 8.68 -6.77 -12.59
N ILE A 120 8.36 -7.72 -11.72
CA ILE A 120 9.21 -8.87 -11.42
C ILE A 120 9.39 -9.75 -12.66
N GLU A 121 8.34 -10.00 -13.45
CA GLU A 121 8.42 -10.74 -14.70
C GLU A 121 9.38 -10.08 -15.70
N ILE A 122 9.30 -8.76 -15.87
CA ILE A 122 10.22 -7.98 -16.71
C ILE A 122 11.65 -8.13 -16.21
N LEU A 123 11.89 -7.90 -14.92
CA LEU A 123 13.23 -7.97 -14.33
C LEU A 123 13.85 -9.37 -14.44
N ARG A 124 13.03 -10.41 -14.31
CA ARG A 124 13.45 -11.80 -14.44
C ARG A 124 13.63 -12.26 -15.89
N GLY A 125 13.12 -11.50 -16.87
CA GLY A 125 13.12 -11.89 -18.26
C GLY A 125 12.13 -13.01 -18.59
N MET A 126 10.97 -13.03 -17.88
CA MET A 126 9.94 -14.05 -18.06
C MET A 126 9.05 -13.70 -19.25
N GLN A 127 8.89 -14.65 -20.18
CA GLN A 127 8.02 -14.51 -21.37
C GLN A 127 6.57 -14.87 -21.01
N THR A 128 5.90 -14.01 -20.25
CA THR A 128 4.48 -14.18 -19.93
C THR A 128 3.59 -13.55 -21.02
N PRO A 129 2.31 -13.98 -21.13
CA PRO A 129 1.38 -13.34 -22.08
C PRO A 129 1.22 -11.83 -21.85
N ALA A 130 1.31 -11.37 -20.60
CA ALA A 130 1.26 -9.95 -20.26
C ALA A 130 2.49 -9.19 -20.78
N VAL A 131 3.68 -9.75 -20.59
CA VAL A 131 4.95 -9.19 -21.08
C VAL A 131 4.98 -9.12 -22.60
N ALA A 132 4.58 -10.21 -23.29
CA ALA A 132 4.58 -10.28 -24.75
C ALA A 132 3.56 -9.31 -25.37
N ARG A 133 2.33 -9.27 -24.84
CA ARG A 133 1.25 -8.40 -25.36
C ARG A 133 1.58 -6.92 -25.30
N ASN A 134 2.32 -6.50 -24.29
CA ASN A 134 2.67 -5.10 -24.06
C ASN A 134 4.11 -4.77 -24.55
N HIS A 135 4.78 -5.68 -25.26
CA HIS A 135 6.15 -5.52 -25.76
C HIS A 135 7.19 -5.19 -24.67
N TYR A 136 6.95 -5.63 -23.42
CA TYR A 136 7.89 -5.39 -22.33
C TYR A 136 9.18 -6.21 -22.43
N ASN A 137 9.21 -7.25 -23.26
CA ASN A 137 10.41 -8.00 -23.62
C ASN A 137 11.43 -7.19 -24.44
N GLU A 138 11.01 -6.06 -25.05
CA GLU A 138 11.88 -5.14 -25.79
C GLU A 138 12.52 -4.07 -24.90
N LEU A 139 12.09 -3.95 -23.65
CA LEU A 139 12.64 -2.99 -22.71
C LEU A 139 14.09 -3.32 -22.35
N LYS A 140 14.96 -2.29 -22.27
CA LYS A 140 16.35 -2.44 -21.81
C LYS A 140 16.46 -3.05 -20.40
N THR A 141 15.37 -3.05 -19.64
CA THR A 141 15.29 -3.63 -18.29
C THR A 141 14.80 -5.08 -18.28
N PHE A 142 14.50 -5.65 -19.43
CA PHE A 142 14.10 -7.05 -19.53
C PHE A 142 15.27 -7.99 -19.19
N GLY A 143 15.09 -8.83 -18.17
CA GLY A 143 16.08 -9.81 -17.72
C GLY A 143 17.28 -9.27 -16.95
N VAL A 144 17.32 -7.96 -16.59
CA VAL A 144 18.45 -7.36 -15.85
C VAL A 144 18.56 -7.84 -14.39
N GLY A 145 17.54 -8.50 -13.88
CA GLY A 145 17.46 -9.02 -12.53
C GLY A 145 17.23 -10.53 -12.47
N LYS A 146 17.62 -11.27 -13.51
CA LYS A 146 17.46 -12.73 -13.60
C LYS A 146 18.24 -13.52 -12.53
N ASP A 147 19.28 -12.91 -11.98
CA ASP A 147 20.15 -13.41 -10.91
C ASP A 147 19.45 -13.47 -9.53
N VAL A 148 18.38 -12.70 -9.34
CA VAL A 148 17.60 -12.66 -8.11
C VAL A 148 16.36 -13.56 -8.25
N SER A 149 16.05 -14.37 -7.23
CA SER A 149 14.86 -15.24 -7.25
C SER A 149 13.55 -14.44 -7.27
N VAL A 150 12.45 -15.03 -7.73
CA VAL A 150 11.11 -14.40 -7.67
C VAL A 150 10.74 -14.05 -6.25
N ARG A 151 11.00 -14.96 -5.28
CA ARG A 151 10.72 -14.76 -3.85
C ARG A 151 11.50 -13.57 -3.29
N ASP A 152 12.79 -13.48 -3.60
CA ASP A 152 13.61 -12.37 -3.10
C ASP A 152 13.19 -11.04 -3.75
N TRP A 153 12.85 -11.04 -5.05
CA TRP A 153 12.28 -9.86 -5.70
C TRP A 153 11.00 -9.39 -5.03
N GLN A 154 10.08 -10.30 -4.67
CA GLN A 154 8.85 -9.96 -3.96
C GLN A 154 9.15 -9.27 -2.63
N ALA A 155 10.09 -9.85 -1.86
CA ALA A 155 10.50 -9.30 -0.57
C ALA A 155 11.20 -7.94 -0.70
N TYR A 156 12.08 -7.76 -1.69
CA TYR A 156 12.74 -6.48 -1.93
C TYR A 156 11.78 -5.41 -2.45
N MET A 157 10.83 -5.78 -3.32
CA MET A 157 9.77 -4.87 -3.77
C MET A 157 8.91 -4.39 -2.61
N LEU A 158 8.57 -5.28 -1.67
CA LEU A 158 7.84 -4.89 -0.46
C LEU A 158 8.65 -3.90 0.38
N GLN A 159 9.94 -4.15 0.60
CA GLN A 159 10.81 -3.21 1.31
C GLN A 159 10.88 -1.85 0.59
N MET A 160 11.04 -1.84 -0.73
CA MET A 160 11.08 -0.60 -1.54
C MET A 160 9.76 0.20 -1.43
N LEU A 161 8.62 -0.48 -1.43
CA LEU A 161 7.30 0.12 -1.19
C LEU A 161 7.21 0.72 0.22
N GLN A 162 7.63 -0.03 1.24
CA GLN A 162 7.61 0.40 2.64
C GLN A 162 8.58 1.55 2.91
N MET A 163 9.69 1.62 2.18
CA MET A 163 10.63 2.73 2.20
C MET A 163 10.14 3.96 1.42
N GLY A 164 9.06 3.83 0.67
CA GLY A 164 8.44 4.92 -0.07
C GLY A 164 9.14 5.28 -1.37
N PHE A 165 9.85 4.36 -2.02
CA PHE A 165 10.47 4.61 -3.33
C PHE A 165 9.48 4.55 -4.48
N PHE A 166 8.40 3.82 -4.31
CA PHE A 166 7.23 3.83 -5.18
C PHE A 166 5.94 3.66 -4.36
N GLU A 167 4.83 3.98 -4.93
CA GLU A 167 3.48 3.74 -4.41
C GLU A 167 2.69 2.86 -5.36
N VAL A 168 1.63 2.22 -4.86
CA VAL A 168 0.72 1.39 -5.65
C VAL A 168 -0.63 2.09 -5.75
N ALA A 169 -1.02 2.43 -6.97
CA ALA A 169 -2.32 3.02 -7.28
C ALA A 169 -3.39 1.92 -7.40
N TYR A 170 -4.03 1.55 -6.27
CA TYR A 170 -5.02 0.46 -6.19
C TYR A 170 -6.26 0.71 -7.07
N ASN A 171 -6.66 1.96 -7.23
CA ASN A 171 -7.75 2.39 -8.09
C ASN A 171 -7.40 2.33 -9.59
N MET A 172 -6.14 2.04 -9.94
CA MET A 172 -5.62 1.97 -11.30
C MET A 172 -4.98 0.59 -11.59
N HIS A 173 -5.66 -0.50 -11.24
CA HIS A 173 -5.18 -1.87 -11.45
C HIS A 173 -3.83 -2.16 -10.79
N ASN A 174 -3.62 -1.66 -9.58
CA ASN A 174 -2.38 -1.84 -8.80
C ASN A 174 -1.11 -1.33 -9.51
N GLN A 175 -1.24 -0.27 -10.31
CA GLN A 175 -0.11 0.32 -11.01
C GLN A 175 0.89 0.92 -10.05
N MET A 176 2.17 0.70 -10.33
CA MET A 176 3.28 1.29 -9.59
C MET A 176 3.57 2.71 -10.08
N LYS A 177 3.79 3.63 -9.14
CA LYS A 177 4.19 5.03 -9.41
C LYS A 177 5.47 5.34 -8.64
N VAL A 178 6.47 5.89 -9.32
CA VAL A 178 7.73 6.25 -8.67
C VAL A 178 7.56 7.56 -7.91
N THR A 179 7.92 7.56 -6.63
CA THR A 179 7.84 8.76 -5.78
C THR A 179 9.01 9.72 -6.02
N PRO A 180 8.94 10.96 -5.51
CA PRO A 180 10.08 11.87 -5.53
C PRO A 180 11.35 11.29 -4.88
N LEU A 181 11.20 10.45 -3.82
CA LEU A 181 12.32 9.76 -3.20
C LEU A 181 12.87 8.66 -4.12
N GLY A 182 12.02 7.91 -4.81
CA GLY A 182 12.43 6.93 -5.81
C GLY A 182 13.20 7.56 -6.98
N TRP A 183 12.81 8.75 -7.41
CA TRP A 183 13.55 9.51 -8.42
C TRP A 183 14.95 9.92 -7.94
N LYS A 184 15.14 10.24 -6.65
CA LYS A 184 16.50 10.49 -6.10
C LYS A 184 17.38 9.24 -6.16
N VAL A 185 16.80 8.05 -5.91
CA VAL A 185 17.53 6.77 -6.06
C VAL A 185 17.93 6.56 -7.53
N LEU A 186 17.01 6.79 -8.47
CA LEU A 186 17.29 6.65 -9.91
C LEU A 186 18.43 7.57 -10.38
N LYS A 187 18.51 8.78 -9.82
CA LYS A 187 19.58 9.76 -10.13
C LYS A 187 20.89 9.49 -9.40
N GLY A 188 20.92 8.50 -8.47
CA GLY A 188 22.10 8.24 -7.64
C GLY A 188 22.30 9.20 -6.46
N GLU A 189 21.30 10.02 -6.16
CA GLU A 189 21.33 11.00 -5.07
C GLU A 189 20.97 10.38 -3.70
N HIS A 190 20.52 9.12 -3.70
CA HIS A 190 20.10 8.42 -2.50
C HIS A 190 20.54 6.96 -2.54
N GLN A 191 21.29 6.53 -1.52
CA GLN A 191 21.70 5.13 -1.34
C GLN A 191 20.61 4.35 -0.63
N VAL A 192 20.48 3.06 -0.99
CA VAL A 192 19.44 2.17 -0.48
C VAL A 192 20.05 0.99 0.21
N SER A 193 19.72 0.78 1.48
CA SER A 193 20.05 -0.40 2.26
C SER A 193 18.85 -1.35 2.31
N LEU A 194 18.96 -2.56 1.79
CA LEU A 194 17.90 -3.58 1.82
C LEU A 194 18.26 -4.68 2.82
N ALA A 195 17.27 -5.14 3.59
CA ALA A 195 17.44 -6.26 4.50
C ALA A 195 17.58 -7.58 3.74
N ILE A 196 18.56 -8.39 4.14
CA ILE A 196 18.79 -9.73 3.60
C ILE A 196 17.63 -10.63 4.03
N MET A 197 17.06 -11.39 3.08
CA MET A 197 16.08 -12.42 3.37
C MET A 197 16.80 -13.69 3.82
N GLU A 198 16.92 -13.87 5.14
CA GLU A 198 17.45 -15.12 5.70
C GLU A 198 16.41 -16.23 5.52
N ASN A 199 16.84 -17.38 5.01
CA ASN A 199 16.01 -18.58 4.99
C ASN A 199 15.91 -19.13 6.42
N GLU A 200 14.86 -18.80 7.14
CA GLU A 200 14.56 -19.33 8.49
C GLU A 200 14.52 -20.84 8.53
N ASP A 201 14.24 -21.50 7.40
CA ASP A 201 14.24 -22.97 7.27
C ASP A 201 15.62 -23.61 7.48
N LEU A 202 16.73 -22.87 7.32
CA LEU A 202 18.07 -23.40 7.56
C LEU A 202 18.48 -23.29 9.03
N GLN A 203 18.01 -22.29 9.77
CA GLN A 203 18.35 -22.12 11.20
C GLN A 203 17.57 -23.11 12.08
N ASN A 204 16.32 -23.41 11.76
CA ASN A 204 15.54 -24.42 12.48
C ASN A 204 16.05 -25.86 12.25
N ARG A 205 16.72 -26.13 11.13
CA ARG A 205 17.35 -27.45 10.86
C ARG A 205 18.66 -27.65 11.60
N THR A 206 19.36 -26.60 11.94
CA THR A 206 20.64 -26.70 12.69
C THR A 206 20.44 -26.75 14.20
N GLN A 207 19.38 -26.17 14.76
CA GLN A 207 19.07 -26.26 16.19
C GLN A 207 18.28 -27.53 16.58
N GLY A 208 17.63 -28.20 15.63
CA GLY A 208 16.86 -29.44 15.88
C GLY A 208 17.65 -30.75 15.85
N ARG A 209 18.96 -30.73 15.56
CA ARG A 209 19.79 -31.97 15.46
C ARG A 209 20.54 -32.35 16.72
N GLY A 210 20.32 -31.69 17.85
CA GLY A 210 20.99 -31.97 19.12
C GLY A 210 20.09 -32.56 20.20
N ALA A 211 19.18 -33.48 19.94
CA ALA A 211 18.62 -34.42 20.93
C ALA A 211 17.37 -35.15 20.37
N ARG A 212 17.58 -36.34 19.83
CA ARG A 212 16.66 -37.49 20.06
C ARG A 212 17.20 -38.70 19.29
N GLY A 213 17.69 -39.64 20.06
CA GLY A 213 18.08 -40.96 19.61
C GLY A 213 16.86 -41.79 19.19
N ARG A 214 17.14 -42.70 18.27
CA ARG A 214 16.49 -43.98 17.95
C ARG A 214 15.12 -44.29 18.55
N ALA A 215 14.12 -44.32 17.69
CA ALA A 215 13.17 -45.46 17.65
C ALA A 215 12.23 -45.34 16.45
N GLY A 216 11.99 -46.47 15.74
CA GLY A 216 10.74 -46.77 15.05
C GLY A 216 10.65 -46.51 13.55
N ARG A 217 10.97 -47.54 12.79
CA ARG A 217 10.63 -47.81 11.38
C ARG A 217 9.10 -48.03 11.27
N ALA A 218 8.40 -47.36 10.36
CA ALA A 218 7.40 -47.93 9.46
C ALA A 218 6.52 -46.85 8.78
N GLY A 219 6.17 -47.01 7.53
CA GLY A 219 4.93 -46.54 6.94
C GLY A 219 5.08 -45.61 5.73
N TYR A 220 4.94 -46.17 4.54
CA TYR A 220 4.66 -45.52 3.25
C TYR A 220 3.47 -44.58 3.31
N GLY A 221 3.58 -43.43 2.69
CA GLY A 221 2.47 -42.52 2.44
C GLY A 221 2.84 -41.40 1.49
N ASN A 222 2.49 -41.59 0.24
CA ASN A 222 2.51 -40.64 -0.84
C ASN A 222 1.76 -39.35 -0.43
N ARG A 223 2.43 -38.20 -0.33
CA ARG A 223 1.79 -36.89 -0.18
C ARG A 223 2.19 -35.98 -1.33
N GLN A 224 1.20 -35.72 -2.15
CA GLN A 224 1.19 -34.70 -3.19
C GLN A 224 1.65 -33.35 -2.63
N GLU A 225 2.50 -32.69 -3.38
CA GLU A 225 2.95 -31.33 -3.16
C GLU A 225 1.76 -30.37 -3.23
N SER A 226 1.33 -29.87 -2.08
CA SER A 226 0.43 -28.73 -2.02
C SER A 226 1.25 -27.46 -2.19
N GLY A 227 1.11 -26.81 -3.36
CA GLY A 227 1.75 -25.55 -3.68
C GLY A 227 1.40 -24.46 -2.66
N SER A 228 2.42 -23.93 -2.03
CA SER A 228 2.31 -22.77 -1.16
C SER A 228 1.91 -21.55 -1.99
N HIS A 229 0.74 -21.01 -1.72
CA HIS A 229 0.21 -19.79 -2.32
C HIS A 229 1.11 -18.61 -1.99
N LEU A 230 1.67 -17.98 -3.02
CA LEU A 230 2.51 -16.79 -2.94
C LEU A 230 1.64 -15.53 -2.73
N PRO A 231 2.08 -14.50 -1.97
CA PRO A 231 1.27 -13.33 -1.61
C PRO A 231 0.95 -12.35 -2.74
N PHE A 232 1.37 -12.61 -3.97
CA PHE A 232 1.07 -11.78 -5.16
C PHE A 232 0.45 -12.59 -6.28
N GLY A 233 -0.49 -13.49 -5.99
CA GLY A 233 -1.25 -14.21 -7.00
C GLY A 233 -2.25 -13.29 -7.71
N ASP A 234 -2.27 -13.35 -9.05
CA ASP A 234 -3.31 -12.77 -9.89
C ASP A 234 -4.66 -13.43 -9.54
N HIS A 235 -5.41 -12.80 -8.67
CA HIS A 235 -6.82 -13.12 -8.55
C HIS A 235 -7.59 -12.24 -9.54
N ASN A 236 -8.09 -12.86 -10.60
CA ASN A 236 -9.16 -12.33 -11.44
C ASN A 236 -10.34 -11.96 -10.55
N ILE A 237 -10.42 -10.68 -10.19
CA ILE A 237 -11.62 -10.10 -9.60
C ILE A 237 -12.60 -9.89 -10.77
N PRO A 238 -13.85 -10.40 -10.71
CA PRO A 238 -14.82 -10.15 -11.76
C PRO A 238 -15.02 -8.64 -11.88
N VAL A 239 -14.70 -8.12 -13.05
CA VAL A 239 -14.95 -6.71 -13.41
C VAL A 239 -16.44 -6.53 -13.50
N VAL A 240 -17.02 -5.86 -12.52
CA VAL A 240 -18.36 -5.29 -12.68
C VAL A 240 -18.19 -4.12 -13.64
N HIS A 241 -18.62 -4.32 -14.89
CA HIS A 241 -18.70 -3.25 -15.87
C HIS A 241 -19.73 -2.21 -15.41
N ALA A 242 -19.24 -1.15 -14.75
CA ALA A 242 -19.95 0.12 -14.75
C ALA A 242 -19.55 0.84 -16.04
N GLU A 243 -20.47 0.98 -16.96
CA GLU A 243 -20.31 1.77 -18.18
C GLU A 243 -19.85 3.18 -17.80
N ARG A 244 -18.62 3.49 -18.14
CA ARG A 244 -18.06 4.84 -18.09
C ARG A 244 -18.60 5.60 -19.29
N VAL A 245 -19.61 6.40 -19.06
CA VAL A 245 -19.94 7.50 -19.98
C VAL A 245 -18.80 8.52 -19.85
N ILE A 246 -18.00 8.61 -20.91
CA ILE A 246 -16.91 9.56 -21.04
C ILE A 246 -17.54 10.93 -21.29
N PHE A 247 -17.55 11.79 -20.26
CA PHE A 247 -17.66 13.23 -20.47
C PHE A 247 -16.23 13.81 -20.43
N GLU A 248 -15.59 13.89 -21.59
CA GLU A 248 -14.48 14.79 -21.82
C GLU A 248 -15.04 16.21 -21.96
N GLU A 249 -15.08 16.95 -20.86
CA GLU A 249 -15.14 18.39 -20.85
C GLU A 249 -13.82 18.93 -20.27
N GLU A 250 -13.21 19.84 -20.99
CA GLU A 250 -11.95 20.51 -20.73
C GLU A 250 -11.84 20.99 -19.29
N MET A 251 -10.94 20.39 -18.52
CA MET A 251 -10.70 20.77 -17.12
C MET A 251 -9.41 21.56 -16.96
N SER A 252 -9.47 22.88 -17.28
CA SER A 252 -8.53 23.86 -16.78
C SER A 252 -9.07 24.50 -15.49
N GLY A 253 -9.07 23.77 -14.38
CA GLY A 253 -9.54 24.31 -13.10
C GLY A 253 -8.40 24.93 -12.29
N VAL A 254 -8.28 26.24 -12.30
CA VAL A 254 -7.49 26.98 -11.30
C VAL A 254 -8.13 26.79 -9.93
N GLU A 255 -7.33 26.42 -8.95
CA GLU A 255 -7.77 26.22 -7.57
C GLU A 255 -8.36 27.51 -6.97
N ASP A 256 -9.62 27.44 -6.49
CA ASP A 256 -10.32 28.57 -5.89
C ASP A 256 -10.08 28.60 -4.37
N LYS A 257 -9.10 29.38 -3.93
CA LYS A 257 -8.72 29.51 -2.52
C LYS A 257 -9.86 30.01 -1.62
N LYS A 258 -10.74 30.86 -2.13
CA LYS A 258 -11.89 31.36 -1.35
C LYS A 258 -12.93 30.27 -1.16
N LEU A 259 -13.21 29.49 -2.19
CA LEU A 259 -14.08 28.32 -2.10
C LEU A 259 -13.50 27.26 -1.17
N PHE A 260 -12.17 27.04 -1.21
CA PHE A 260 -11.50 26.10 -0.31
C PHE A 260 -11.74 26.47 1.17
N GLU A 261 -11.48 27.72 1.56
CA GLU A 261 -11.70 28.19 2.93
C GLU A 261 -13.18 28.12 3.34
N TYR A 262 -14.10 28.37 2.42
CA TYR A 262 -15.53 28.25 2.66
C TYR A 262 -15.93 26.78 2.92
N LEU A 263 -15.50 25.86 2.09
CA LEU A 263 -15.77 24.41 2.26
C LEU A 263 -15.07 23.84 3.50
N ARG A 264 -13.88 24.35 3.83
CA ARG A 264 -13.15 23.99 5.06
C ARG A 264 -13.92 24.37 6.33
N LYS A 265 -14.57 25.54 6.35
CA LYS A 265 -15.44 25.95 7.46
C LYS A 265 -16.64 25.03 7.60
N ILE A 266 -17.30 24.67 6.49
CA ILE A 266 -18.43 23.74 6.48
C ILE A 266 -18.00 22.38 7.01
N ARG A 267 -16.88 21.86 6.53
CA ARG A 267 -16.31 20.62 7.03
C ARG A 267 -16.07 20.64 8.54
N LYS A 268 -15.51 21.74 9.04
CA LYS A 268 -15.25 21.90 10.48
C LYS A 268 -16.54 21.87 11.27
N ASN A 269 -17.56 22.61 10.86
CA ASN A 269 -18.87 22.63 11.56
C ASN A 269 -19.49 21.21 11.58
N LEU A 270 -19.50 20.50 10.46
CA LEU A 270 -20.01 19.12 10.40
C LEU A 270 -19.22 18.14 11.28
N ALA A 271 -17.93 18.37 11.42
CA ALA A 271 -17.06 17.56 12.28
C ALA A 271 -17.30 17.85 13.76
N ASP A 272 -17.43 19.13 14.14
CA ASP A 272 -17.70 19.58 15.49
C ASP A 272 -19.09 19.09 15.97
N GLU A 273 -20.12 19.16 15.12
CA GLU A 273 -21.47 18.62 15.42
C GLU A 273 -21.48 17.11 15.70
N GLN A 274 -20.56 16.36 15.11
CA GLN A 274 -20.48 14.91 15.22
C GLN A 274 -19.38 14.42 16.16
N GLY A 275 -18.62 15.34 16.77
CA GLY A 275 -17.51 15.00 17.66
C GLY A 275 -16.35 14.27 16.96
N TYR A 276 -16.17 14.49 15.64
CA TYR A 276 -15.10 13.86 14.87
C TYR A 276 -14.03 14.86 14.43
N PRO A 277 -12.79 14.41 14.22
CA PRO A 277 -11.79 15.23 13.54
C PRO A 277 -12.21 15.59 12.10
N PRO A 278 -11.97 16.83 11.63
CA PRO A 278 -12.44 17.31 10.31
C PRO A 278 -12.06 16.45 9.11
N TYR A 279 -10.92 15.79 9.13
CA TYR A 279 -10.46 14.92 8.04
C TYR A 279 -11.30 13.65 7.86
N ILE A 280 -12.05 13.23 8.89
CA ILE A 280 -12.99 12.10 8.79
C ILE A 280 -14.17 12.45 7.87
N VAL A 281 -14.64 13.70 7.93
CA VAL A 281 -15.70 14.18 7.04
C VAL A 281 -15.19 14.18 5.60
N LEU A 282 -14.15 14.97 5.31
CA LEU A 282 -13.45 14.99 4.01
C LEU A 282 -11.96 15.30 4.22
N SER A 283 -11.08 14.67 3.45
CA SER A 283 -9.66 15.00 3.45
C SER A 283 -9.39 16.37 2.81
N ASP A 284 -8.23 16.99 3.11
CA ASP A 284 -7.83 18.22 2.43
C ASP A 284 -7.68 18.01 0.93
N LYS A 285 -7.17 16.85 0.50
CA LYS A 285 -7.09 16.46 -0.90
C LYS A 285 -8.47 16.47 -1.57
N SER A 286 -9.48 15.87 -0.92
CA SER A 286 -10.86 15.90 -1.43
C SER A 286 -11.43 17.30 -1.52
N LEU A 287 -11.11 18.20 -0.55
CA LEU A 287 -11.51 19.61 -0.61
C LEU A 287 -10.84 20.35 -1.77
N HIS A 288 -9.55 20.12 -2.02
CA HIS A 288 -8.85 20.71 -3.17
C HIS A 288 -9.47 20.27 -4.50
N GLU A 289 -9.81 18.99 -4.64
CA GLU A 289 -10.51 18.47 -5.82
C GLU A 289 -11.91 19.09 -5.97
N LEU A 290 -12.67 19.25 -4.87
CA LEU A 290 -13.98 19.93 -4.86
C LEU A 290 -13.90 21.36 -5.37
N THR A 291 -12.83 22.11 -5.02
CA THR A 291 -12.65 23.50 -5.47
C THR A 291 -12.33 23.59 -6.96
N LYS A 292 -11.68 22.57 -7.52
CA LYS A 292 -11.35 22.48 -8.95
C LYS A 292 -12.56 22.03 -9.77
N MET A 293 -13.24 20.94 -9.32
CA MET A 293 -14.34 20.32 -10.08
C MET A 293 -15.68 21.02 -9.89
N LYS A 294 -15.91 21.69 -8.76
CA LYS A 294 -17.15 22.38 -8.40
C LYS A 294 -18.41 21.57 -8.72
N PRO A 295 -18.53 20.30 -8.21
CA PRO A 295 -19.61 19.40 -8.57
C PRO A 295 -20.96 19.96 -8.13
N THR A 296 -21.95 19.85 -9.01
CA THR A 296 -23.33 20.30 -8.76
C THR A 296 -24.32 19.13 -8.61
N THR A 297 -23.88 17.90 -8.81
CA THR A 297 -24.67 16.68 -8.66
C THR A 297 -24.00 15.67 -7.74
N LEU A 298 -24.78 14.77 -7.11
CA LEU A 298 -24.24 13.70 -6.24
C LEU A 298 -23.32 12.74 -7.01
N GLN A 299 -23.61 12.50 -8.27
CA GLN A 299 -22.79 11.66 -9.13
C GLN A 299 -21.41 12.28 -9.33
N ALA A 300 -21.35 13.58 -9.70
CA ALA A 300 -20.09 14.29 -9.86
C ALA A 300 -19.32 14.44 -8.52
N PHE A 301 -20.04 14.61 -7.40
CA PHE A 301 -19.44 14.62 -6.07
C PHE A 301 -18.78 13.27 -5.70
N GLY A 302 -19.39 12.16 -6.12
CA GLY A 302 -18.86 10.80 -5.91
C GLY A 302 -17.61 10.46 -6.73
N LEU A 303 -17.30 11.24 -7.79
CA LEU A 303 -16.08 11.04 -8.59
C LEU A 303 -14.82 11.57 -7.92
N ILE A 304 -14.96 12.32 -6.82
CA ILE A 304 -13.84 12.93 -6.10
C ILE A 304 -13.11 11.88 -5.26
N SER A 305 -11.81 11.92 -5.31
CA SER A 305 -10.93 11.02 -4.57
C SER A 305 -11.22 11.06 -3.06
N GLY A 306 -11.42 9.89 -2.45
CA GLY A 306 -11.71 9.77 -1.01
C GLY A 306 -13.17 10.01 -0.61
N ILE A 307 -14.10 10.11 -1.57
CA ILE A 307 -15.53 10.20 -1.33
C ILE A 307 -16.20 8.87 -1.77
N GLY A 308 -16.51 8.02 -0.79
CA GLY A 308 -17.26 6.78 -0.98
C GLY A 308 -18.77 6.98 -0.77
N GLU A 309 -19.58 5.94 -1.06
CA GLU A 309 -21.05 5.97 -0.97
C GLU A 309 -21.60 6.50 0.37
N PHE A 310 -20.95 6.15 1.49
CA PHE A 310 -21.35 6.66 2.81
C PHE A 310 -21.23 8.18 2.88
N LYS A 311 -20.13 8.76 2.37
CA LYS A 311 -19.90 10.20 2.39
C LYS A 311 -20.81 10.93 1.40
N ILE A 312 -21.12 10.30 0.27
CA ILE A 312 -22.11 10.82 -0.70
C ILE A 312 -23.46 10.97 -0.01
N LYS A 313 -23.96 9.91 0.61
CA LYS A 313 -25.25 9.93 1.30
C LYS A 313 -25.30 10.88 2.49
N LYS A 314 -24.22 10.97 3.26
CA LYS A 314 -24.19 11.72 4.51
C LYS A 314 -23.88 13.21 4.33
N TYR A 315 -22.97 13.54 3.42
CA TYR A 315 -22.41 14.90 3.30
C TYR A 315 -22.64 15.51 1.91
N GLY A 316 -22.95 14.72 0.89
CA GLY A 316 -23.03 15.15 -0.51
C GLY A 316 -23.93 16.36 -0.70
N ASP A 317 -25.18 16.30 -0.20
CA ASP A 317 -26.14 17.39 -0.32
C ASP A 317 -25.64 18.69 0.30
N THR A 318 -24.97 18.63 1.46
CA THR A 318 -24.46 19.81 2.16
C THR A 318 -23.36 20.50 1.36
N PHE A 319 -22.40 19.73 0.86
CA PHE A 319 -21.30 20.28 0.06
C PHE A 319 -21.76 20.78 -1.32
N ILE A 320 -22.67 20.07 -1.98
CA ILE A 320 -23.23 20.49 -3.26
C ILE A 320 -24.03 21.79 -3.11
N LYS A 321 -24.89 21.91 -2.09
CA LYS A 321 -25.63 23.15 -1.79
C LYS A 321 -24.66 24.32 -1.53
N ALA A 322 -23.58 24.07 -0.81
CA ALA A 322 -22.57 25.07 -0.55
C ALA A 322 -21.85 25.54 -1.83
N ILE A 323 -21.49 24.58 -2.70
CA ILE A 323 -20.83 24.89 -3.98
C ILE A 323 -21.80 25.66 -4.91
N LYS A 324 -23.07 25.23 -5.02
CA LYS A 324 -24.09 25.94 -5.79
C LYS A 324 -24.29 27.37 -5.30
N LYS A 325 -24.44 27.57 -3.99
CA LYS A 325 -24.55 28.89 -3.38
C LYS A 325 -23.35 29.78 -3.67
N TYR A 326 -22.14 29.22 -3.66
CA TYR A 326 -20.93 29.97 -3.97
C TYR A 326 -20.78 30.32 -5.46
N THR A 327 -21.19 29.40 -6.35
CA THR A 327 -21.08 29.58 -7.81
C THR A 327 -22.25 30.30 -8.44
N GLY A 328 -23.32 30.61 -7.68
CA GLY A 328 -24.52 31.29 -8.20
C GLY A 328 -25.41 30.41 -9.10
N LYS A 329 -25.28 29.09 -8.99
CA LYS A 329 -26.05 28.09 -9.78
C LYS A 329 -27.12 27.41 -8.94
#